data_f107e0dae590219827bd1a1ad6651fa2
#
_entry.id   f107e0dae590219827bd1a1ad6651fa2
#
_cell.length_a   1.000
_cell.length_b   1.000
_cell.length_c   1.000
_cell.angle_alpha   90.00
_cell.angle_beta   90.00
_cell.angle_gamma   90.00
#
_symmetry.space_group_name_H-M   'P 1'
#
loop_
_entity.id
_entity.type
_entity.pdbx_description
1 polymer ?
#
loop_
_entity_poly.entity_id
_entity_poly.type
_entity_poly.pdbx_seq_one_letter_code
_entity_poly.pdbx_strand_id
1 'polypeptide(L)'
;CDCDMLQPILTTSYQIPLGCYVVPTSNHPGVSMPFQVMNCPMCHTHQLRYFGNPDIIYNYEANSHGSIRSSMNEVFSKFVTQDSSITSILEIGAGHGDLADQILSINSNLSYTIIDPTYSGTENQRTIIRSFIEKIPKESIHADTIVMSHVFEHFYKPNAILKLFQETPSIQTICLNMPDLDAYIQQGNYHVLNPEHIYYIEREFLMALFEKHGFKTEIYSFHENHSVFYRFRRFTPIPNDTCLNPLTNIHATTQVSAFFKAIQTRIQIIQTELDKHPERPFYIWP
;
A
#
# COMPACT_ATOMS: atom_id res chain seq x y z
N CYS A 1 -14.78 -4.48 0.44
CA CYS A 1 -16.04 -4.94 -0.18
C CYS A 1 -15.71 -6.14 -1.07
N ASP A 2 -16.45 -7.21 -0.93
CA ASP A 2 -16.25 -8.46 -1.68
C ASP A 2 -17.20 -8.50 -2.91
N CYS A 3 -17.17 -7.45 -3.73
CA CYS A 3 -18.02 -7.30 -4.91
C CYS A 3 -17.37 -7.96 -6.13
N ASP A 4 -18.10 -8.86 -6.78
CA ASP A 4 -17.64 -9.55 -8.00
C ASP A 4 -17.93 -8.79 -9.30
N MET A 5 -18.71 -7.69 -9.23
CA MET A 5 -19.16 -6.92 -10.39
C MET A 5 -18.23 -5.73 -10.71
N LEU A 6 -16.94 -5.98 -10.82
CA LEU A 6 -15.97 -4.94 -11.15
C LEU A 6 -16.13 -4.46 -12.60
N GLN A 7 -16.05 -3.15 -12.81
CA GLN A 7 -16.16 -2.51 -14.12
C GLN A 7 -14.80 -1.95 -14.56
N PRO A 8 -14.36 -2.17 -15.80
CA PRO A 8 -13.11 -1.64 -16.29
C PRO A 8 -13.22 -0.11 -16.44
N ILE A 9 -12.21 0.61 -15.95
CA ILE A 9 -12.11 2.07 -16.07
C ILE A 9 -10.85 2.51 -16.83
N LEU A 10 -9.79 1.71 -16.75
CA LEU A 10 -8.57 1.88 -17.51
C LEU A 10 -8.14 0.53 -18.07
N THR A 11 -7.98 0.44 -19.38
CA THR A 11 -7.52 -0.78 -20.06
C THR A 11 -6.43 -0.39 -21.05
N THR A 12 -5.30 -1.08 -20.98
CA THR A 12 -4.23 -0.94 -21.97
C THR A 12 -4.06 -2.24 -22.73
N SER A 13 -3.67 -2.15 -23.99
CA SER A 13 -3.23 -3.31 -24.78
C SER A 13 -1.77 -3.69 -24.47
N TYR A 14 -1.07 -2.86 -23.71
CA TYR A 14 0.33 -3.06 -23.38
C TYR A 14 0.50 -3.91 -22.14
N GLN A 15 1.57 -4.72 -22.18
CA GLN A 15 2.11 -5.38 -21.01
C GLN A 15 3.02 -4.40 -20.29
N ILE A 16 2.86 -4.26 -18.97
CA ILE A 16 3.78 -3.48 -18.16
C ILE A 16 4.76 -4.40 -17.45
N PRO A 17 6.03 -4.01 -17.32
CA PRO A 17 7.00 -4.81 -16.60
C PRO A 17 6.63 -4.87 -15.11
N LEU A 18 6.79 -6.06 -14.53
CA LEU A 18 6.77 -6.23 -13.07
C LEU A 18 8.11 -5.74 -12.51
N GLY A 19 8.06 -4.95 -11.46
CA GLY A 19 9.25 -4.34 -10.87
C GLY A 19 9.62 -3.00 -11.52
N CYS A 20 8.92 -1.95 -11.15
CA CYS A 20 9.04 -0.60 -11.73
C CYS A 20 10.44 0.02 -11.63
N TYR A 21 11.32 -0.49 -10.80
CA TYR A 21 12.63 0.11 -10.50
C TYR A 21 13.80 -0.84 -10.77
N VAL A 22 13.54 -2.00 -11.36
CA VAL A 22 14.60 -2.95 -11.72
C VAL A 22 15.18 -2.57 -13.07
N VAL A 23 16.45 -2.20 -13.10
CA VAL A 23 17.18 -2.08 -14.36
C VAL A 23 17.24 -3.45 -15.00
N PRO A 24 16.75 -3.65 -16.25
CA PRO A 24 16.85 -4.92 -16.92
C PRO A 24 18.32 -5.34 -17.02
N THR A 25 18.71 -6.33 -16.24
CA THR A 25 19.99 -7.00 -16.42
C THR A 25 19.79 -8.21 -17.33
N SER A 26 20.87 -8.70 -17.95
CA SER A 26 20.81 -9.88 -18.83
C SER A 26 20.26 -11.13 -18.14
N ASN A 27 20.16 -11.14 -16.83
CA ASN A 27 19.65 -12.23 -15.99
C ASN A 27 18.21 -12.01 -15.49
N HIS A 28 17.59 -10.86 -15.80
CA HIS A 28 16.21 -10.60 -15.39
C HIS A 28 15.26 -11.09 -16.50
N PRO A 29 14.41 -12.07 -16.25
CA PRO A 29 13.45 -12.56 -17.24
C PRO A 29 12.34 -11.54 -17.40
N GLY A 30 12.45 -10.47 -18.05
CA GLY A 30 11.47 -9.40 -18.30
C GLY A 30 10.00 -9.85 -18.15
N VAL A 31 9.58 -10.10 -16.92
CA VAL A 31 8.20 -10.50 -16.64
C VAL A 31 7.31 -9.28 -16.76
N SER A 32 6.29 -9.39 -17.56
CA SER A 32 5.31 -8.33 -17.75
C SER A 32 3.88 -8.85 -17.55
N MET A 33 2.95 -7.95 -17.23
CA MET A 33 1.55 -8.30 -17.03
C MET A 33 0.63 -7.31 -17.73
N PRO A 34 -0.61 -7.71 -18.09
CA PRO A 34 -1.62 -6.77 -18.56
C PRO A 34 -1.95 -5.75 -17.48
N PHE A 35 -2.06 -4.48 -17.86
CA PHE A 35 -2.47 -3.43 -16.93
C PHE A 35 -3.91 -3.03 -17.18
N GLN A 36 -4.77 -3.28 -16.22
CA GLN A 36 -6.17 -2.90 -16.25
C GLN A 36 -6.62 -2.50 -14.85
N VAL A 37 -7.19 -1.30 -14.74
CA VAL A 37 -7.80 -0.82 -13.50
C VAL A 37 -9.32 -0.99 -13.58
N MET A 38 -9.87 -1.54 -12.52
CA MET A 38 -11.29 -1.81 -12.32
C MET A 38 -11.85 -0.87 -11.27
N ASN A 39 -13.11 -0.48 -11.42
CA ASN A 39 -13.89 0.22 -10.40
C ASN A 39 -14.92 -0.73 -9.80
N CYS A 40 -15.07 -0.71 -8.49
CA CYS A 40 -16.15 -1.40 -7.81
C CYS A 40 -17.40 -0.51 -7.79
N PRO A 41 -18.55 -0.93 -8.37
CA PRO A 41 -19.76 -0.11 -8.37
C PRO A 41 -20.42 0.02 -6.99
N MET A 42 -20.02 -0.83 -6.02
CA MET A 42 -20.59 -0.85 -4.67
C MET A 42 -19.86 0.06 -3.68
N CYS A 43 -18.53 0.04 -3.68
CA CYS A 43 -17.72 0.81 -2.74
C CYS A 43 -16.81 1.83 -3.44
N HIS A 44 -16.86 1.89 -4.75
CA HIS A 44 -16.13 2.81 -5.61
C HIS A 44 -14.59 2.72 -5.53
N THR A 45 -14.06 1.73 -4.82
CA THR A 45 -12.61 1.49 -4.78
C THR A 45 -12.11 1.07 -6.16
N HIS A 46 -10.96 1.61 -6.55
CA HIS A 46 -10.26 1.24 -7.76
C HIS A 46 -9.19 0.20 -7.44
N GLN A 47 -9.06 -0.80 -8.30
CA GLN A 47 -8.07 -1.87 -8.11
C GLN A 47 -7.57 -2.41 -9.45
N LEU A 48 -6.41 -3.06 -9.43
CA LEU A 48 -5.94 -3.82 -10.57
C LEU A 48 -6.85 -5.04 -10.80
N ARG A 49 -7.03 -5.41 -12.08
CA ARG A 49 -7.69 -6.67 -12.45
C ARG A 49 -6.75 -7.86 -12.33
N TYR A 50 -5.50 -7.67 -12.73
CA TYR A 50 -4.48 -8.70 -12.76
C TYR A 50 -3.44 -8.37 -11.70
N PHE A 51 -3.01 -9.38 -10.98
CA PHE A 51 -2.01 -9.28 -9.92
C PHE A 51 -0.77 -10.06 -10.33
N GLY A 52 0.40 -9.46 -10.14
CA GLY A 52 1.65 -10.18 -10.33
C GLY A 52 1.81 -11.30 -9.29
N ASN A 53 2.63 -12.30 -9.60
CA ASN A 53 2.99 -13.29 -8.60
C ASN A 53 3.95 -12.66 -7.56
N PRO A 54 3.62 -12.63 -6.26
CA PRO A 54 4.47 -12.01 -5.24
C PRO A 54 5.84 -12.67 -5.14
N ASP A 55 5.95 -13.97 -5.38
CA ASP A 55 7.24 -14.66 -5.37
C ASP A 55 8.15 -14.20 -6.54
N ILE A 56 7.58 -13.65 -7.61
CA ILE A 56 8.33 -13.04 -8.71
C ILE A 56 8.66 -11.58 -8.38
N ILE A 57 7.67 -10.80 -7.94
CA ILE A 57 7.82 -9.36 -7.67
C ILE A 57 8.87 -9.13 -6.59
N TYR A 58 8.82 -9.88 -5.50
CA TYR A 58 9.68 -9.68 -4.32
C TYR A 58 10.96 -10.52 -4.30
N ASN A 59 11.20 -11.37 -5.31
CA ASN A 59 12.50 -12.06 -5.44
C ASN A 59 13.62 -11.18 -6.02
N TYR A 60 13.26 -10.01 -6.55
CA TYR A 60 14.23 -9.05 -7.03
C TYR A 60 14.27 -7.88 -6.06
N GLU A 61 15.46 -7.37 -5.75
CA GLU A 61 15.66 -6.19 -4.90
C GLU A 61 15.07 -4.93 -5.56
N ALA A 62 13.75 -4.87 -5.63
CA ALA A 62 12.99 -3.75 -6.16
C ALA A 62 12.74 -2.72 -5.06
N ASN A 63 13.78 -2.30 -4.35
CA ASN A 63 13.64 -1.31 -3.28
C ASN A 63 14.12 0.04 -3.77
N SER A 64 13.18 0.96 -3.96
CA SER A 64 13.50 2.36 -4.21
C SER A 64 14.10 2.98 -2.95
N HIS A 65 15.43 3.10 -2.92
CA HIS A 65 16.14 3.88 -1.92
C HIS A 65 16.37 5.26 -2.49
N GLY A 66 15.49 6.20 -2.21
CA GLY A 66 15.64 7.61 -2.58
C GLY A 66 15.74 8.51 -1.35
N SER A 67 16.25 9.71 -1.53
CA SER A 67 16.28 10.75 -0.48
C SER A 67 14.89 11.03 0.11
N ILE A 68 13.82 10.95 -0.70
CA ILE A 68 12.44 11.11 -0.26
C ILE A 68 12.06 10.04 0.76
N ARG A 69 12.47 8.78 0.56
CA ARG A 69 12.15 7.70 1.49
C ARG A 69 12.85 7.87 2.84
N SER A 70 14.10 8.37 2.82
CA SER A 70 14.85 8.62 4.06
C SER A 70 14.19 9.71 4.91
N SER A 71 13.83 10.85 4.31
CA SER A 71 13.14 11.94 5.02
C SER A 71 11.76 11.52 5.51
N MET A 72 11.02 10.77 4.71
CA MET A 72 9.71 10.23 5.06
C MET A 72 9.79 9.26 6.25
N ASN A 73 10.76 8.35 6.26
CA ASN A 73 10.97 7.42 7.38
C ASN A 73 11.32 8.19 8.66
N GLU A 74 12.12 9.27 8.58
CA GLU A 74 12.42 10.12 9.74
C GLU A 74 11.16 10.76 10.33
N VAL A 75 10.27 11.28 9.51
CA VAL A 75 9.03 11.89 9.99
C VAL A 75 8.05 10.80 10.47
N PHE A 76 7.97 9.68 9.77
CA PHE A 76 7.07 8.60 10.16
C PHE A 76 7.53 7.89 11.44
N SER A 77 8.83 7.72 11.67
CA SER A 77 9.36 7.17 12.93
C SER A 77 8.98 8.03 14.13
N LYS A 78 9.05 9.36 13.99
CA LYS A 78 8.59 10.31 15.01
C LYS A 78 7.08 10.22 15.22
N PHE A 79 6.30 10.09 14.14
CA PHE A 79 4.84 9.92 14.22
C PHE A 79 4.47 8.64 14.98
N VAL A 80 5.15 7.52 14.74
CA VAL A 80 4.94 6.26 15.46
C VAL A 80 5.28 6.43 16.94
N THR A 81 6.47 6.97 17.25
CA THR A 81 7.01 7.06 18.61
C THR A 81 6.42 8.18 19.47
N GLN A 82 5.61 9.09 18.90
CA GLN A 82 4.84 10.05 19.68
C GLN A 82 3.90 9.41 20.69
N ASP A 83 3.48 8.18 20.43
CA ASP A 83 2.66 7.41 21.32
C ASP A 83 3.53 6.64 22.34
N SER A 84 3.61 7.18 23.54
CA SER A 84 4.39 6.57 24.63
C SER A 84 3.79 5.26 25.20
N SER A 85 2.58 4.88 24.78
CA SER A 85 1.94 3.63 25.22
C SER A 85 2.44 2.41 24.43
N ILE A 86 3.13 2.61 23.32
CA ILE A 86 3.69 1.55 22.48
C ILE A 86 4.87 0.90 23.21
N THR A 87 4.83 -0.42 23.38
CA THR A 87 5.89 -1.20 24.01
C THR A 87 6.47 -2.26 23.08
N SER A 88 5.72 -2.68 22.09
CA SER A 88 6.12 -3.71 21.14
C SER A 88 5.60 -3.43 19.75
N ILE A 89 6.47 -3.52 18.76
CA ILE A 89 6.16 -3.26 17.35
C ILE A 89 6.34 -4.52 16.53
N LEU A 90 5.38 -4.77 15.66
CA LEU A 90 5.50 -5.67 14.53
C LEU A 90 5.48 -4.82 13.25
N GLU A 91 6.63 -4.69 12.60
CA GLU A 91 6.74 -4.06 11.29
C GLU A 91 6.54 -5.11 10.18
N ILE A 92 5.69 -4.78 9.21
CA ILE A 92 5.43 -5.63 8.05
C ILE A 92 5.99 -4.94 6.83
N GLY A 93 6.84 -5.66 6.06
CA GLY A 93 7.44 -5.14 4.84
C GLY A 93 8.53 -4.10 5.09
N ALA A 94 9.50 -4.42 5.95
CA ALA A 94 10.56 -3.49 6.38
C ALA A 94 11.68 -3.27 5.34
N GLY A 95 11.80 -4.14 4.32
CA GLY A 95 12.85 -4.07 3.31
C GLY A 95 14.26 -4.16 3.91
N HIS A 96 15.00 -3.03 3.95
CA HIS A 96 16.33 -2.96 4.57
C HIS A 96 16.31 -2.59 6.06
N GLY A 97 15.13 -2.29 6.62
CA GLY A 97 14.98 -1.98 8.03
C GLY A 97 15.31 -0.53 8.42
N ASP A 98 15.38 0.38 7.47
CA ASP A 98 15.71 1.80 7.73
C ASP A 98 14.74 2.46 8.70
N LEU A 99 13.44 2.14 8.59
CA LEU A 99 12.42 2.65 9.51
C LEU A 99 12.60 2.07 10.92
N ALA A 100 12.88 0.78 11.03
CA ALA A 100 13.17 0.11 12.30
C ALA A 100 14.38 0.73 12.98
N ASP A 101 15.47 1.02 12.24
CA ASP A 101 16.66 1.69 12.76
C ASP A 101 16.34 3.06 13.35
N GLN A 102 15.52 3.84 12.66
CA GLN A 102 15.10 5.16 13.12
C GLN A 102 14.19 5.08 14.36
N ILE A 103 13.21 4.18 14.37
CA ILE A 103 12.33 3.98 15.53
C ILE A 103 13.15 3.54 16.77
N LEU A 104 14.02 2.56 16.61
CA LEU A 104 14.87 2.06 17.70
C LEU A 104 15.91 3.09 18.16
N SER A 105 16.36 4.00 17.29
CA SER A 105 17.22 5.12 17.70
C SER A 105 16.49 6.12 18.60
N ILE A 106 15.17 6.29 18.44
CA ILE A 106 14.34 7.15 19.29
C ILE A 106 13.98 6.44 20.59
N ASN A 107 13.62 5.16 20.53
CA ASN A 107 13.26 4.35 21.70
C ASN A 107 13.83 2.91 21.60
N SER A 108 15.00 2.71 22.17
CA SER A 108 15.69 1.41 22.16
C SER A 108 15.08 0.34 23.07
N ASN A 109 14.08 0.71 23.89
CA ASN A 109 13.42 -0.25 24.80
C ASN A 109 12.24 -0.99 24.13
N LEU A 110 11.90 -0.65 22.91
CA LEU A 110 10.82 -1.33 22.18
C LEU A 110 11.21 -2.78 21.85
N SER A 111 10.31 -3.70 22.12
CA SER A 111 10.38 -5.03 21.51
C SER A 111 10.03 -4.90 20.02
N TYR A 112 10.93 -5.33 19.13
CA TYR A 112 10.75 -5.11 17.71
C TYR A 112 10.82 -6.41 16.93
N THR A 113 9.77 -6.69 16.18
CA THR A 113 9.67 -7.85 15.26
C THR A 113 9.43 -7.36 13.86
N ILE A 114 10.10 -7.95 12.88
CA ILE A 114 9.93 -7.68 11.45
C ILE A 114 9.40 -8.95 10.77
N ILE A 115 8.34 -8.78 9.97
CA ILE A 115 7.88 -9.80 9.01
C ILE A 115 8.10 -9.25 7.61
N ASP A 116 9.05 -9.83 6.88
CA ASP A 116 9.37 -9.44 5.51
C ASP A 116 10.01 -10.63 4.78
N PRO A 117 9.50 -11.04 3.60
CA PRO A 117 10.02 -12.21 2.89
C PRO A 117 11.45 -12.01 2.38
N THR A 118 11.86 -10.78 2.12
CA THR A 118 13.15 -10.43 1.49
C THR A 118 14.02 -9.52 2.36
N TYR A 119 13.75 -9.49 3.66
CA TYR A 119 14.50 -8.65 4.59
C TYR A 119 16.01 -8.79 4.44
N SER A 120 16.71 -7.67 4.25
CA SER A 120 18.15 -7.61 4.00
C SER A 120 18.91 -6.65 4.95
N GLY A 121 18.21 -6.10 5.96
CA GLY A 121 18.80 -5.20 6.93
C GLY A 121 19.55 -5.90 8.08
N THR A 122 19.91 -5.12 9.10
CA THR A 122 20.56 -5.63 10.31
C THR A 122 19.57 -6.41 11.19
N GLU A 123 20.07 -7.42 11.92
CA GLU A 123 19.22 -8.21 12.83
C GLU A 123 19.35 -7.77 14.31
N ASN A 124 20.16 -6.73 14.57
CA ASN A 124 20.38 -6.23 15.92
C ASN A 124 19.10 -5.70 16.57
N GLN A 125 18.85 -6.09 17.81
CA GLN A 125 17.74 -5.63 18.65
C GLN A 125 16.33 -5.92 18.05
N ARG A 126 16.22 -6.88 17.12
CA ARG A 126 14.94 -7.23 16.49
C ARG A 126 14.84 -8.72 16.17
N THR A 127 13.61 -9.22 16.18
CA THR A 127 13.29 -10.57 15.72
C THR A 127 12.90 -10.50 14.26
N ILE A 128 13.51 -11.33 13.41
CA ILE A 128 13.24 -11.34 11.96
C ILE A 128 12.49 -12.62 11.59
N ILE A 129 11.36 -12.46 10.92
CA ILE A 129 10.57 -13.55 10.36
C ILE A 129 10.51 -13.35 8.85
N ARG A 130 11.30 -14.14 8.11
CA ARG A 130 11.35 -14.08 6.63
C ARG A 130 10.15 -14.80 6.03
N SER A 131 9.02 -14.13 5.99
CA SER A 131 7.75 -14.69 5.50
C SER A 131 6.81 -13.56 5.06
N PHE A 132 5.76 -13.94 4.32
CA PHE A 132 4.60 -13.08 4.14
C PHE A 132 3.70 -13.16 5.38
N ILE A 133 3.07 -12.03 5.77
CA ILE A 133 2.18 -11.97 6.93
C ILE A 133 1.00 -12.95 6.82
N GLU A 134 0.52 -13.21 5.60
CA GLU A 134 -0.57 -14.14 5.32
C GLU A 134 -0.26 -15.59 5.71
N LYS A 135 1.02 -15.92 5.87
CA LYS A 135 1.50 -17.25 6.26
C LYS A 135 1.77 -17.39 7.76
N ILE A 136 1.62 -16.28 8.51
CA ILE A 136 1.94 -16.24 9.95
C ILE A 136 0.69 -16.61 10.77
N PRO A 137 0.76 -17.62 11.65
CA PRO A 137 -0.31 -17.92 12.59
C PRO A 137 -0.53 -16.75 13.54
N LYS A 138 -1.79 -16.43 13.84
CA LYS A 138 -2.12 -15.32 14.75
C LYS A 138 -1.52 -15.48 16.15
N GLU A 139 -1.35 -16.71 16.59
CA GLU A 139 -0.74 -17.06 17.88
C GLU A 139 0.73 -16.64 17.98
N SER A 140 1.38 -16.39 16.85
CA SER A 140 2.77 -15.92 16.78
C SER A 140 2.89 -14.39 16.77
N ILE A 141 1.77 -13.67 16.78
CA ILE A 141 1.74 -12.20 16.78
C ILE A 141 1.61 -11.71 18.22
N HIS A 142 2.69 -11.15 18.77
CA HIS A 142 2.78 -10.75 20.18
C HIS A 142 2.98 -9.23 20.36
N ALA A 143 2.85 -8.44 19.30
CA ALA A 143 3.00 -6.99 19.36
C ALA A 143 1.71 -6.29 19.79
N ASP A 144 1.85 -5.11 20.41
CA ASP A 144 0.73 -4.19 20.66
C ASP A 144 0.49 -3.24 19.49
N THR A 145 1.50 -3.05 18.64
CA THR A 145 1.44 -2.10 17.52
C THR A 145 1.92 -2.74 16.22
N ILE A 146 1.11 -2.57 15.16
CA ILE A 146 1.50 -2.89 13.79
C ILE A 146 2.02 -1.62 13.12
N VAL A 147 3.13 -1.73 12.40
CA VAL A 147 3.70 -0.66 11.57
C VAL A 147 3.82 -1.15 10.14
N MET A 148 3.30 -0.37 9.20
CA MET A 148 3.39 -0.63 7.76
C MET A 148 3.72 0.66 7.02
N SER A 149 4.76 0.65 6.19
CA SER A 149 5.16 1.80 5.39
C SER A 149 5.21 1.42 3.91
N HIS A 150 4.23 1.87 3.13
CA HIS A 150 4.05 1.49 1.72
C HIS A 150 3.98 -0.03 1.53
N VAL A 151 3.06 -0.66 2.24
CA VAL A 151 2.84 -2.12 2.22
C VAL A 151 1.37 -2.49 2.05
N PHE A 152 0.46 -1.73 2.68
CA PHE A 152 -0.96 -2.10 2.72
C PHE A 152 -1.61 -2.13 1.33
N GLU A 153 -1.20 -1.23 0.44
CA GLU A 153 -1.63 -1.15 -0.97
C GLU A 153 -1.20 -2.35 -1.82
N HIS A 154 -0.24 -3.15 -1.32
CA HIS A 154 0.27 -4.36 -1.99
C HIS A 154 -0.43 -5.64 -1.54
N PHE A 155 -1.24 -5.63 -0.50
CA PHE A 155 -1.93 -6.83 -0.03
C PHE A 155 -2.97 -7.32 -1.03
N TYR A 156 -2.94 -8.60 -1.36
CA TYR A 156 -3.92 -9.22 -2.27
C TYR A 156 -5.28 -9.41 -1.60
N LYS A 157 -5.32 -9.55 -0.28
CA LYS A 157 -6.51 -9.78 0.52
C LYS A 157 -6.53 -8.90 1.78
N PRO A 158 -6.65 -7.58 1.64
CA PRO A 158 -6.56 -6.65 2.77
C PRO A 158 -7.61 -6.92 3.86
N ASN A 159 -8.82 -7.37 3.51
CA ASN A 159 -9.84 -7.79 4.48
C ASN A 159 -9.36 -8.97 5.35
N ALA A 160 -8.65 -9.94 4.78
CA ALA A 160 -8.14 -11.08 5.54
C ALA A 160 -7.05 -10.65 6.54
N ILE A 161 -6.18 -9.72 6.13
CA ILE A 161 -5.15 -9.16 7.02
C ILE A 161 -5.77 -8.34 8.14
N LEU A 162 -6.74 -7.47 7.84
CA LEU A 162 -7.42 -6.70 8.87
C LEU A 162 -8.23 -7.60 9.83
N LYS A 163 -8.82 -8.68 9.32
CA LYS A 163 -9.47 -9.70 10.16
C LYS A 163 -8.46 -10.40 11.07
N LEU A 164 -7.27 -10.75 10.57
CA LEU A 164 -6.18 -11.30 11.38
C LEU A 164 -5.82 -10.35 12.53
N PHE A 165 -5.67 -9.04 12.26
CA PHE A 165 -5.39 -8.05 13.28
C PHE A 165 -6.55 -7.90 14.26
N GLN A 166 -7.79 -7.90 13.78
CA GLN A 166 -9.00 -7.86 14.62
C GLN A 166 -9.05 -9.05 15.59
N GLU A 167 -8.74 -10.24 15.12
CA GLU A 167 -8.75 -11.50 15.89
C GLU A 167 -7.51 -11.66 16.79
N THR A 168 -6.57 -10.74 16.76
CA THR A 168 -5.36 -10.73 17.61
C THR A 168 -5.51 -9.67 18.71
N PRO A 169 -5.91 -10.03 19.94
CA PRO A 169 -6.27 -9.07 20.99
C PRO A 169 -5.11 -8.22 21.48
N SER A 170 -3.87 -8.66 21.32
CA SER A 170 -2.67 -7.88 21.71
C SER A 170 -2.54 -6.60 20.86
N ILE A 171 -2.95 -6.61 19.61
CA ILE A 171 -2.85 -5.44 18.72
C ILE A 171 -3.82 -4.37 19.16
N GLN A 172 -3.30 -3.24 19.62
CA GLN A 172 -4.06 -2.07 20.06
C GLN A 172 -3.96 -0.91 19.07
N THR A 173 -2.86 -0.83 18.35
CA THR A 173 -2.53 0.29 17.45
C THR A 173 -2.09 -0.23 16.09
N ILE A 174 -2.47 0.48 15.03
CA ILE A 174 -1.90 0.28 13.70
C ILE A 174 -1.41 1.64 13.20
N CYS A 175 -0.12 1.77 12.92
CA CYS A 175 0.48 2.92 12.27
C CYS A 175 0.75 2.56 10.80
N LEU A 176 0.15 3.34 9.92
CA LEU A 176 0.18 3.08 8.48
C LEU A 176 0.70 4.32 7.74
N ASN A 177 1.63 4.12 6.82
CA ASN A 177 2.06 5.09 5.84
C ASN A 177 1.67 4.59 4.45
N MET A 178 0.91 5.41 3.71
CA MET A 178 0.41 5.08 2.37
C MET A 178 0.59 6.24 1.40
N PRO A 179 0.63 5.98 0.08
CA PRO A 179 0.54 7.02 -0.93
C PRO A 179 -0.71 7.89 -0.75
N ASP A 180 -0.55 9.20 -0.88
CA ASP A 180 -1.69 10.14 -0.89
C ASP A 180 -2.29 10.20 -2.29
N LEU A 181 -3.26 9.34 -2.58
CA LEU A 181 -3.92 9.26 -3.88
C LEU A 181 -4.50 10.61 -4.32
N ASP A 182 -5.08 11.37 -3.40
CA ASP A 182 -5.67 12.67 -3.68
C ASP A 182 -4.61 13.67 -4.15
N ALA A 183 -3.46 13.71 -3.47
CA ALA A 183 -2.34 14.58 -3.85
C ALA A 183 -1.76 14.19 -5.23
N TYR A 184 -1.59 12.91 -5.51
CA TYR A 184 -1.15 12.44 -6.83
C TYR A 184 -2.10 12.86 -7.94
N ILE A 185 -3.41 12.73 -7.71
CA ILE A 185 -4.44 13.13 -8.68
C ILE A 185 -4.42 14.64 -8.92
N GLN A 186 -4.37 15.44 -7.85
CA GLN A 186 -4.34 16.91 -7.93
C GLN A 186 -3.12 17.43 -8.68
N GLN A 187 -1.97 16.77 -8.51
CA GLN A 187 -0.75 17.11 -9.21
C GLN A 187 -0.69 16.57 -10.65
N GLY A 188 -1.66 15.73 -11.06
CA GLY A 188 -1.60 15.01 -12.33
C GLY A 188 -0.40 14.05 -12.38
N ASN A 189 0.03 13.55 -11.24
CA ASN A 189 1.20 12.70 -11.11
C ASN A 189 0.83 11.23 -11.35
N TYR A 190 1.37 10.64 -12.42
CA TYR A 190 1.06 9.27 -12.83
C TYR A 190 1.91 8.21 -12.14
N HIS A 191 2.85 8.57 -11.28
CA HIS A 191 3.66 7.59 -10.52
C HIS A 191 2.83 6.73 -9.56
N VAL A 192 1.60 7.14 -9.26
CA VAL A 192 0.64 6.29 -8.53
C VAL A 192 0.32 5.00 -9.27
N LEU A 193 0.47 4.96 -10.60
CA LEU A 193 0.21 3.79 -11.45
C LEU A 193 1.36 2.77 -11.36
N ASN A 194 1.59 2.30 -10.16
CA ASN A 194 2.54 1.23 -9.90
C ASN A 194 1.83 -0.13 -10.07
N PRO A 195 2.36 -1.08 -10.88
CA PRO A 195 1.78 -2.42 -11.03
C PRO A 195 1.80 -3.25 -9.74
N GLU A 196 2.56 -2.84 -8.74
CA GLU A 196 2.61 -3.48 -7.43
C GLU A 196 1.49 -2.96 -6.50
N HIS A 197 0.91 -1.78 -6.79
CA HIS A 197 -0.22 -1.25 -6.03
C HIS A 197 -1.52 -1.90 -6.49
N ILE A 198 -1.98 -2.89 -5.75
CA ILE A 198 -3.21 -3.63 -6.07
C ILE A 198 -4.44 -2.72 -5.97
N TYR A 199 -4.45 -1.81 -4.99
CA TYR A 199 -5.57 -0.94 -4.69
C TYR A 199 -5.16 0.54 -4.74
N TYR A 200 -6.02 1.34 -5.37
CA TYR A 200 -5.96 2.79 -5.34
C TYR A 200 -7.02 3.26 -4.35
N ILE A 201 -6.60 3.42 -3.10
CA ILE A 201 -7.50 3.59 -1.96
C ILE A 201 -7.63 5.06 -1.59
N GLU A 202 -8.85 5.58 -1.65
CA GLU A 202 -9.18 6.91 -1.13
C GLU A 202 -9.18 6.89 0.41
N ARG A 203 -8.86 8.03 1.02
CA ARG A 203 -8.69 8.17 2.47
C ARG A 203 -9.91 7.74 3.25
N GLU A 204 -11.10 8.23 2.86
CA GLU A 204 -12.35 7.94 3.54
C GLU A 204 -12.68 6.44 3.48
N PHE A 205 -12.41 5.81 2.34
CA PHE A 205 -12.59 4.37 2.20
C PHE A 205 -11.62 3.60 3.09
N LEU A 206 -10.35 4.01 3.15
CA LEU A 206 -9.36 3.38 4.01
C LEU A 206 -9.79 3.46 5.49
N MET A 207 -10.18 4.65 5.96
CA MET A 207 -10.63 4.85 7.33
C MET A 207 -11.86 3.99 7.66
N ALA A 208 -12.85 3.95 6.77
CA ALA A 208 -14.03 3.11 6.93
C ALA A 208 -13.71 1.60 6.89
N LEU A 209 -12.74 1.19 6.08
CA LEU A 209 -12.28 -0.20 6.01
C LEU A 209 -11.65 -0.64 7.35
N PHE A 210 -10.79 0.19 7.94
CA PHE A 210 -10.20 -0.09 9.25
C PHE A 210 -11.26 -0.09 10.35
N GLU A 211 -12.20 0.86 10.34
CA GLU A 211 -13.28 0.93 11.31
C GLU A 211 -14.19 -0.30 11.28
N LYS A 212 -14.52 -0.82 10.10
CA LYS A 212 -15.22 -2.09 9.91
C LYS A 212 -14.54 -3.26 10.62
N HIS A 213 -13.21 -3.21 10.73
CA HIS A 213 -12.40 -4.25 11.40
C HIS A 213 -12.02 -3.91 12.83
N GLY A 214 -12.71 -2.95 13.46
CA GLY A 214 -12.51 -2.61 14.87
C GLY A 214 -11.31 -1.70 15.17
N PHE A 215 -10.86 -0.93 14.19
CA PHE A 215 -9.77 0.04 14.34
C PHE A 215 -10.22 1.42 13.86
N LYS A 216 -10.43 2.36 14.78
CA LYS A 216 -10.87 3.72 14.47
C LYS A 216 -9.68 4.64 14.25
N THR A 217 -9.79 5.53 13.28
CA THR A 217 -8.77 6.57 13.04
C THR A 217 -8.68 7.50 14.25
N GLU A 218 -7.51 7.56 14.87
CA GLU A 218 -7.18 8.48 15.95
C GLU A 218 -6.64 9.80 15.40
N ILE A 219 -5.66 9.71 14.50
CA ILE A 219 -5.02 10.86 13.86
C ILE A 219 -4.50 10.45 12.48
N TYR A 220 -4.42 11.42 11.58
CA TYR A 220 -3.66 11.30 10.34
C TYR A 220 -2.88 12.60 10.06
N SER A 221 -1.80 12.48 9.27
CA SER A 221 -0.90 13.58 8.92
C SER A 221 -0.38 13.41 7.50
N PHE A 222 -0.25 14.51 6.78
CA PHE A 222 0.27 14.51 5.41
C PHE A 222 1.79 14.71 5.39
N HIS A 223 2.45 14.10 4.42
CA HIS A 223 3.87 14.26 4.17
C HIS A 223 4.13 14.62 2.70
N GLU A 224 4.60 15.86 2.46
CA GLU A 224 5.13 16.37 1.18
C GLU A 224 4.24 16.11 -0.06
N ASN A 225 2.92 16.13 0.07
CA ASN A 225 1.98 15.77 -1.00
C ASN A 225 2.28 14.39 -1.65
N HIS A 226 2.91 13.50 -0.91
CA HIS A 226 3.32 12.18 -1.35
C HIS A 226 2.64 11.08 -0.54
N SER A 227 2.54 11.23 0.77
CA SER A 227 2.08 10.19 1.68
C SER A 227 1.15 10.71 2.75
N VAL A 228 0.34 9.82 3.29
CA VAL A 228 -0.47 10.07 4.48
C VAL A 228 -0.10 9.04 5.55
N PHE A 229 0.18 9.52 6.75
CA PHE A 229 0.42 8.72 7.93
C PHE A 229 -0.88 8.61 8.72
N TYR A 230 -1.26 7.41 9.10
CA TYR A 230 -2.44 7.13 9.91
C TYR A 230 -2.05 6.42 11.19
N ARG A 231 -2.74 6.75 12.28
CA ARG A 231 -2.77 5.94 13.50
C ARG A 231 -4.20 5.52 13.74
N PHE A 232 -4.41 4.21 13.76
CA PHE A 232 -5.69 3.60 14.10
C PHE A 232 -5.58 2.98 15.49
N ARG A 233 -6.64 3.13 16.29
CA ARG A 233 -6.77 2.52 17.59
C ARG A 233 -7.85 1.48 17.59
N ARG A 234 -7.57 0.36 18.26
CA ARG A 234 -8.60 -0.64 18.53
C ARG A 234 -9.73 0.01 19.34
N PHE A 235 -10.95 -0.28 18.94
CA PHE A 235 -12.14 0.09 19.72
C PHE A 235 -13.10 -1.09 19.79
N THR A 236 -13.93 -1.10 20.84
CA THR A 236 -15.02 -2.05 20.94
C THR A 236 -16.27 -1.39 20.39
N PRO A 237 -16.85 -1.88 19.28
CA PRO A 237 -18.10 -1.35 18.76
C PRO A 237 -19.19 -1.44 19.83
N ILE A 238 -19.95 -0.37 20.04
CA ILE A 238 -21.10 -0.38 20.95
C ILE A 238 -22.17 -1.27 20.32
N PRO A 239 -22.72 -2.31 21.03
CA PRO A 239 -23.65 -3.31 20.46
C PRO A 239 -24.94 -2.70 20.05
N ASN A 240 -25.29 -1.72 19.63
CA ASN A 240 -26.53 -1.11 19.11
C ASN A 240 -26.23 0.08 18.18
N ASP A 241 -24.96 0.36 17.93
CA ASP A 241 -24.63 1.21 16.81
C ASP A 241 -24.97 0.42 15.55
N THR A 242 -26.18 0.62 15.02
CA THR A 242 -26.53 0.24 13.66
C THR A 242 -25.69 1.08 12.72
N CYS A 243 -24.38 1.02 12.93
CA CYS A 243 -23.42 1.60 12.04
C CYS A 243 -23.69 1.01 10.68
N LEU A 244 -24.41 1.76 9.91
CA LEU A 244 -24.49 1.72 8.49
C LEU A 244 -23.16 1.13 8.02
N ASN A 245 -23.21 0.09 7.20
CA ASN A 245 -21.99 -0.44 6.62
C ASN A 245 -21.16 0.77 6.16
N PRO A 246 -20.06 1.12 6.85
CA PRO A 246 -19.38 2.42 6.63
C PRO A 246 -18.97 2.57 5.16
N LEU A 247 -18.83 1.44 4.46
CA LEU A 247 -18.47 1.40 3.05
C LEU A 247 -19.61 1.78 2.09
N THR A 248 -20.87 1.77 2.52
CA THR A 248 -22.02 2.12 1.64
C THR A 248 -22.31 3.62 1.59
N ASN A 249 -21.77 4.41 2.52
CA ASN A 249 -21.97 5.86 2.59
C ASN A 249 -20.80 6.68 2.04
N ILE A 250 -19.79 6.01 1.49
CA ILE A 250 -18.66 6.69 0.87
C ILE A 250 -19.10 7.18 -0.51
N HIS A 251 -19.25 8.48 -0.64
CA HIS A 251 -19.42 9.09 -1.96
C HIS A 251 -18.10 8.98 -2.72
N ALA A 252 -18.11 8.19 -3.79
CA ALA A 252 -16.98 8.15 -4.70
C ALA A 252 -16.61 9.58 -5.10
N THR A 253 -15.36 9.94 -4.89
CA THR A 253 -14.89 11.18 -5.47
C THR A 253 -14.90 10.98 -6.99
N THR A 254 -15.63 11.81 -7.69
CA THR A 254 -15.65 11.84 -9.16
C THR A 254 -14.24 12.05 -9.73
N GLN A 255 -13.32 12.54 -8.90
CA GLN A 255 -11.94 12.87 -9.26
C GLN A 255 -11.10 11.65 -9.61
N VAL A 256 -11.15 10.57 -8.82
CA VAL A 256 -10.37 9.34 -9.12
C VAL A 256 -10.82 8.71 -10.42
N SER A 257 -12.13 8.58 -10.62
CA SER A 257 -12.69 8.05 -11.87
C SER A 257 -12.36 8.96 -13.06
N ALA A 258 -12.40 10.28 -12.89
CA ALA A 258 -12.03 11.24 -13.92
C ALA A 258 -10.54 11.15 -14.27
N PHE A 259 -9.67 10.97 -13.27
CA PHE A 259 -8.24 10.78 -13.46
C PHE A 259 -7.95 9.54 -14.33
N PHE A 260 -8.50 8.37 -13.98
CA PHE A 260 -8.30 7.16 -14.78
C PHE A 260 -8.88 7.28 -16.19
N LYS A 261 -10.02 7.93 -16.37
CA LYS A 261 -10.59 8.21 -17.70
C LYS A 261 -9.70 9.14 -18.52
N ALA A 262 -9.12 10.16 -17.90
CA ALA A 262 -8.18 11.06 -18.57
C ALA A 262 -6.92 10.32 -19.05
N ILE A 263 -6.40 9.40 -18.23
CA ILE A 263 -5.29 8.52 -18.61
C ILE A 263 -5.68 7.64 -19.79
N GLN A 264 -6.85 7.00 -19.75
CA GLN A 264 -7.35 6.17 -20.85
C GLN A 264 -7.42 6.96 -22.16
N THR A 265 -7.93 8.17 -22.10
CA THR A 265 -8.01 9.07 -23.28
C THR A 265 -6.63 9.40 -23.82
N ARG A 266 -5.66 9.72 -22.95
CA ARG A 266 -4.27 10.01 -23.36
C ARG A 266 -3.60 8.80 -24.00
N ILE A 267 -3.78 7.61 -23.43
CA ILE A 267 -3.27 6.36 -24.01
C ILE A 267 -3.84 6.17 -25.42
N GLN A 268 -5.13 6.38 -25.61
CA GLN A 268 -5.78 6.25 -26.94
C GLN A 268 -5.23 7.26 -27.96
N ILE A 269 -5.01 8.51 -27.55
CA ILE A 269 -4.41 9.54 -28.42
C ILE A 269 -3.00 9.13 -28.84
N ILE A 270 -2.17 8.72 -27.87
CA ILE A 270 -0.79 8.27 -28.14
C ILE A 270 -0.80 7.06 -29.06
N GLN A 271 -1.65 6.05 -28.78
CA GLN A 271 -1.76 4.86 -29.62
C GLN A 271 -2.15 5.23 -31.05
N THR A 272 -3.15 6.10 -31.21
CA THR A 272 -3.58 6.56 -32.54
C THR A 272 -2.46 7.25 -33.30
N GLU A 273 -1.60 7.98 -32.60
CA GLU A 273 -0.46 8.65 -33.22
C GLU A 273 0.66 7.67 -33.58
N LEU A 274 0.93 6.69 -32.73
CA LEU A 274 1.88 5.61 -32.99
C LEU A 274 1.46 4.75 -34.20
N ASP A 275 0.18 4.45 -34.31
CA ASP A 275 -0.37 3.63 -35.41
C ASP A 275 -0.26 4.32 -36.79
N LYS A 276 -0.13 5.66 -36.83
CA LYS A 276 0.13 6.40 -38.06
C LYS A 276 1.57 6.26 -38.57
N HIS A 277 2.49 5.87 -37.69
CA HIS A 277 3.93 5.83 -37.98
C HIS A 277 4.56 4.52 -37.52
N PRO A 278 4.08 3.36 -37.99
CA PRO A 278 4.50 2.05 -37.45
C PRO A 278 6.00 1.73 -37.71
N GLU A 279 6.61 2.42 -38.66
CA GLU A 279 8.02 2.25 -39.04
C GLU A 279 9.00 3.12 -38.22
N ARG A 280 8.49 4.04 -37.39
CA ARG A 280 9.33 4.96 -36.62
C ARG A 280 9.63 4.39 -35.24
N PRO A 281 10.90 4.32 -34.81
CA PRO A 281 11.22 4.01 -33.43
C PRO A 281 10.76 5.18 -32.54
N PHE A 282 10.00 4.87 -31.49
CA PHE A 282 9.59 5.84 -30.48
C PHE A 282 10.49 5.65 -29.25
N TYR A 283 10.97 6.77 -28.76
CA TYR A 283 11.70 6.80 -27.50
C TYR A 283 10.82 7.48 -26.48
N ILE A 284 10.48 6.77 -25.41
CA ILE A 284 9.87 7.39 -24.24
C ILE A 284 11.03 7.94 -23.41
N TRP A 285 11.12 9.22 -23.34
CA TRP A 285 12.09 9.88 -22.49
C TRP A 285 11.50 9.97 -21.08
N PRO A 286 12.22 9.46 -20.04
CA PRO A 286 11.72 9.45 -18.66
C PRO A 286 11.54 10.85 -18.09
#